data_153e481d636e5d625af708c060a195c2
#
_entry.id   153e481d636e5d625af708c060a195c2
#
_cell.length_a   1.000
_cell.length_b   1.000
_cell.length_c   1.000
_cell.angle_alpha   90.00
_cell.angle_beta   90.00
_cell.angle_gamma   90.00
#
_symmetry.space_group_name_H-M   'P 1'
#
loop_
_entity.id
_entity.type
_entity.pdbx_description
1 polymer ?
#
loop_
_entity_poly.entity_id
_entity_poly.type
_entity_poly.pdbx_seq_one_letter_code
_entity_poly.pdbx_strand_id
1 'polypeptide(L)'
;MKKLILSFVAVALATTAFAQKKAEMMSWDEAYTKATEVLKNLSLDEKIEMTHGHNQFFLPGAPAKGLPHIFMVDASAGVRINHSLLDPNEVRHPEKTTQFPANIMLASTFNNELAKRYGEAVGWETRMAGAGVLLGPGMNIYRSSQCGRNFEYLGEDPYLAGCMVANYVTGMQSTGTMACLKHFLANNTEYLRRLSNSVVDERAIMEIYTPAFKAGID
;
A
#
# COMPACT_ATOMS: atom_id res chain seq x y z
N MET A 1 46.85 1.07 14.10
CA MET A 1 45.80 1.90 14.69
C MET A 1 45.27 2.96 13.73
N LYS A 2 46.06 3.85 13.10
CA LYS A 2 45.55 4.90 12.18
C LYS A 2 44.73 4.37 10.98
N LYS A 3 45.10 3.25 10.36
CA LYS A 3 44.35 2.63 9.24
C LYS A 3 43.00 2.06 9.67
N LEU A 4 42.89 1.53 10.90
CA LEU A 4 41.63 1.00 11.44
C LEU A 4 40.63 2.13 11.74
N ILE A 5 41.12 3.27 12.28
CA ILE A 5 40.32 4.44 12.57
C ILE A 5 39.79 5.08 11.27
N LEU A 6 40.60 5.16 10.20
CA LEU A 6 40.16 5.64 8.90
C LEU A 6 39.05 4.75 8.28
N SER A 7 39.15 3.43 8.45
CA SER A 7 38.13 2.50 7.96
C SER A 7 36.80 2.65 8.71
N PHE A 8 36.82 2.85 10.03
CA PHE A 8 35.62 3.10 10.81
C PHE A 8 34.97 4.46 10.47
N VAL A 9 35.77 5.48 10.24
CA VAL A 9 35.28 6.82 9.83
C VAL A 9 34.68 6.75 8.43
N ALA A 10 35.28 6.02 7.50
CA ALA A 10 34.75 5.83 6.14
C ALA A 10 33.44 5.04 6.12
N VAL A 11 33.30 4.01 6.97
CA VAL A 11 32.04 3.26 7.12
C VAL A 11 30.97 4.12 7.80
N ALA A 12 31.31 4.91 8.80
CA ALA A 12 30.37 5.84 9.44
C ALA A 12 29.90 6.94 8.48
N LEU A 13 30.78 7.47 7.65
CA LEU A 13 30.44 8.46 6.61
C LEU A 13 29.61 7.84 5.47
N ALA A 14 29.87 6.58 5.10
CA ALA A 14 29.07 5.86 4.11
C ALA A 14 27.64 5.58 4.63
N THR A 15 27.47 5.25 5.92
CA THR A 15 26.15 5.02 6.51
C THR A 15 25.34 6.32 6.66
N THR A 16 25.97 7.48 6.81
CA THR A 16 25.26 8.77 6.83
C THR A 16 24.89 9.29 5.42
N ALA A 17 25.61 8.85 4.37
CA ALA A 17 25.28 9.21 2.99
C ALA A 17 24.04 8.47 2.44
N PHE A 18 23.63 7.36 3.05
CA PHE A 18 22.40 6.62 2.71
C PHE A 18 21.19 6.99 3.57
N ALA A 19 21.31 7.92 4.51
CA ALA A 19 20.14 8.55 5.09
C ALA A 19 19.52 9.44 4.01
N GLN A 20 18.73 8.84 3.13
CA GLN A 20 17.89 9.57 2.19
C GLN A 20 17.08 10.57 3.02
N LYS A 21 17.31 11.86 2.76
CA LYS A 21 16.59 12.95 3.40
C LYS A 21 15.11 12.60 3.24
N LYS A 22 14.42 12.30 4.33
CA LYS A 22 12.99 12.02 4.32
C LYS A 22 12.36 13.19 3.59
N ALA A 23 11.77 12.94 2.42
CA ALA A 23 11.15 14.01 1.66
C ALA A 23 10.09 14.61 2.58
N GLU A 24 10.20 15.91 2.83
CA GLU A 24 9.24 16.61 3.66
C GLU A 24 7.89 16.50 2.97
N MET A 25 6.99 15.76 3.59
CA MET A 25 5.68 15.56 3.00
C MET A 25 4.90 16.87 3.09
N MET A 26 4.25 17.21 2.00
CA MET A 26 3.33 18.33 1.92
C MET A 26 2.23 18.20 2.97
N SER A 27 1.86 19.26 3.62
CA SER A 27 0.72 19.26 4.53
C SER A 27 -0.58 18.93 3.77
N TRP A 28 -1.59 18.45 4.47
CA TRP A 28 -2.89 18.14 3.87
C TRP A 28 -3.53 19.36 3.21
N ASP A 29 -3.45 20.54 3.84
CA ASP A 29 -4.02 21.77 3.32
C ASP A 29 -3.32 22.25 2.04
N GLU A 30 -1.99 22.14 1.99
CA GLU A 30 -1.21 22.43 0.78
C GLU A 30 -1.54 21.45 -0.34
N ALA A 31 -1.66 20.15 -0.03
CA ALA A 31 -2.01 19.13 -0.99
C ALA A 31 -3.42 19.36 -1.55
N TYR A 32 -4.38 19.67 -0.70
CA TYR A 32 -5.76 19.98 -1.09
C TYR A 32 -5.83 21.23 -1.97
N THR A 33 -5.09 22.28 -1.62
CA THR A 33 -5.02 23.50 -2.40
C THR A 33 -4.48 23.23 -3.81
N LYS A 34 -3.35 22.54 -3.91
CA LYS A 34 -2.76 22.17 -5.22
C LYS A 34 -3.68 21.26 -6.04
N ALA A 35 -4.29 20.27 -5.41
CA ALA A 35 -5.24 19.39 -6.10
C ALA A 35 -6.44 20.18 -6.65
N THR A 36 -6.94 21.15 -5.89
CA THR A 36 -8.05 22.02 -6.32
C THR A 36 -7.64 22.90 -7.51
N GLU A 37 -6.42 23.42 -7.52
CA GLU A 37 -5.91 24.21 -8.66
C GLU A 37 -5.78 23.35 -9.92
N VAL A 38 -5.22 22.16 -9.81
CA VAL A 38 -5.11 21.22 -10.93
C VAL A 38 -6.51 20.86 -11.44
N LEU A 39 -7.44 20.54 -10.55
CA LEU A 39 -8.81 20.15 -10.89
C LEU A 39 -9.56 21.22 -11.70
N LYS A 40 -9.33 22.51 -11.41
CA LYS A 40 -9.92 23.63 -12.19
C LYS A 40 -9.43 23.68 -13.64
N ASN A 41 -8.21 23.19 -13.88
CA ASN A 41 -7.58 23.22 -15.19
C ASN A 41 -7.86 21.95 -16.03
N LEU A 42 -8.48 20.91 -15.44
CA LEU A 42 -8.84 19.68 -16.14
C LEU A 42 -10.13 19.88 -16.94
N SER A 43 -10.17 19.38 -18.16
CA SER A 43 -11.41 19.25 -18.95
C SER A 43 -12.33 18.18 -18.34
N LEU A 44 -13.58 18.13 -18.80
CA LEU A 44 -14.51 17.09 -18.37
C LEU A 44 -14.01 15.69 -18.77
N ASP A 45 -13.49 15.56 -19.99
CA ASP A 45 -12.97 14.29 -20.50
C ASP A 45 -11.78 13.80 -19.67
N GLU A 46 -10.82 14.66 -19.34
CA GLU A 46 -9.69 14.33 -18.46
C GLU A 46 -10.16 13.88 -17.06
N LYS A 47 -11.20 14.51 -16.52
CA LYS A 47 -11.80 14.10 -15.23
C LYS A 47 -12.47 12.73 -15.33
N ILE A 48 -13.17 12.46 -16.43
CA ILE A 48 -13.78 11.15 -16.69
C ILE A 48 -12.72 10.07 -16.85
N GLU A 49 -11.66 10.33 -17.61
CA GLU A 49 -10.54 9.40 -17.78
C GLU A 49 -9.90 8.99 -16.44
N MET A 50 -9.83 9.89 -15.47
CA MET A 50 -9.28 9.60 -14.13
C MET A 50 -10.18 8.69 -13.28
N THR A 51 -11.42 8.42 -13.68
CA THR A 51 -12.35 7.57 -12.91
C THR A 51 -12.20 6.08 -13.22
N HIS A 52 -11.39 5.71 -14.17
CA HIS A 52 -11.11 4.32 -14.51
C HIS A 52 -9.60 4.03 -14.57
N GLY A 53 -9.25 2.75 -14.51
CA GLY A 53 -7.87 2.31 -14.64
C GLY A 53 -7.39 2.34 -16.09
N HIS A 54 -6.11 2.58 -16.26
CA HIS A 54 -5.40 2.42 -17.53
C HIS A 54 -4.37 1.30 -17.37
N ASN A 55 -4.32 0.40 -18.35
CA ASN A 55 -3.29 -0.64 -18.42
C ASN A 55 -3.10 -1.45 -17.12
N GLN A 56 -4.19 -1.87 -16.49
CA GLN A 56 -4.32 -2.69 -15.26
C GLN A 56 -3.81 -2.03 -13.97
N PHE A 57 -2.64 -1.39 -13.99
CA PHE A 57 -1.97 -0.89 -12.78
C PHE A 57 -1.70 0.61 -12.80
N PHE A 58 -2.35 1.35 -13.68
CA PHE A 58 -2.24 2.80 -13.73
C PHE A 58 -3.58 3.49 -13.58
N LEU A 59 -3.58 4.61 -12.87
CA LEU A 59 -4.63 5.61 -12.94
C LEU A 59 -4.16 6.70 -13.91
N PRO A 60 -4.97 7.07 -14.89
CA PRO A 60 -4.64 8.17 -15.79
C PRO A 60 -4.40 9.46 -15.02
N GLY A 61 -3.45 10.23 -15.47
CA GLY A 61 -3.22 11.60 -15.05
C GLY A 61 -3.39 12.56 -16.22
N ALA A 62 -2.99 13.78 -16.02
CA ALA A 62 -2.88 14.81 -17.06
C ALA A 62 -1.46 15.44 -16.99
N PRO A 63 -0.42 14.76 -17.47
CA PRO A 63 0.98 15.17 -17.29
C PRO A 63 1.25 16.58 -17.81
N ALA A 64 0.61 16.99 -18.91
CA ALA A 64 0.70 18.33 -19.47
C ALA A 64 0.18 19.42 -18.51
N LYS A 65 -0.60 19.04 -17.50
CA LYS A 65 -1.16 19.92 -16.47
C LYS A 65 -0.56 19.67 -15.09
N GLY A 66 0.58 18.97 -15.02
CA GLY A 66 1.32 18.71 -13.78
C GLY A 66 0.77 17.55 -12.95
N LEU A 67 -0.19 16.76 -13.45
CA LEU A 67 -0.71 15.57 -12.80
C LEU A 67 -0.15 14.31 -13.49
N PRO A 68 0.85 13.64 -12.91
CA PRO A 68 1.40 12.43 -13.51
C PRO A 68 0.40 11.27 -13.48
N HIS A 69 0.64 10.25 -14.31
CA HIS A 69 -0.02 8.96 -14.13
C HIS A 69 0.38 8.35 -12.78
N ILE A 70 -0.58 7.74 -12.10
CA ILE A 70 -0.31 7.10 -10.80
C ILE A 70 -0.15 5.61 -11.03
N PHE A 71 1.05 5.12 -10.81
CA PHE A 71 1.35 3.70 -10.86
C PHE A 71 0.94 3.03 -9.54
N MET A 72 0.27 1.88 -9.66
CA MET A 72 -0.14 1.03 -8.56
C MET A 72 0.66 -0.27 -8.59
N VAL A 73 1.01 -0.79 -7.42
CA VAL A 73 1.64 -2.11 -7.29
C VAL A 73 0.81 -3.03 -6.42
N ASP A 74 0.78 -4.30 -6.77
CA ASP A 74 0.09 -5.31 -5.97
C ASP A 74 0.95 -5.70 -4.77
N ALA A 75 0.30 -5.94 -3.65
CA ALA A 75 0.98 -6.38 -2.44
C ALA A 75 0.01 -6.88 -1.36
N SER A 76 0.61 -7.57 -0.41
CA SER A 76 0.16 -7.72 0.98
C SER A 76 1.37 -7.99 1.86
N ALA A 77 2.26 -8.92 1.48
CA ALA A 77 3.47 -9.28 2.19
C ALA A 77 4.73 -8.91 1.37
N GLY A 78 4.75 -7.74 0.77
CA GLY A 78 5.83 -7.25 -0.07
C GLY A 78 5.35 -6.69 -1.40
N VAL A 79 6.16 -5.90 -2.06
CA VAL A 79 5.80 -5.19 -3.29
C VAL A 79 5.97 -6.12 -4.49
N ARG A 80 4.91 -6.31 -5.27
CA ARG A 80 4.94 -7.05 -6.51
C ARG A 80 4.89 -6.11 -7.71
N ILE A 81 5.99 -6.01 -8.42
CA ILE A 81 6.08 -5.22 -9.65
C ILE A 81 5.83 -6.12 -10.85
N ASN A 82 4.88 -5.76 -11.70
CA ASN A 82 4.69 -6.44 -12.97
C ASN A 82 5.48 -5.71 -14.05
N HIS A 83 6.73 -6.11 -14.24
CA HIS A 83 7.65 -5.47 -15.18
C HIS A 83 7.18 -5.50 -16.64
N SER A 84 6.31 -6.45 -17.03
CA SER A 84 5.80 -6.53 -18.39
C SER A 84 4.80 -5.42 -18.75
N LEU A 85 4.29 -4.69 -17.74
CA LEU A 85 3.33 -3.60 -17.91
C LEU A 85 3.97 -2.22 -17.87
N LEU A 86 5.28 -2.16 -17.63
CA LEU A 86 6.02 -0.91 -17.47
C LEU A 86 6.71 -0.54 -18.78
N ASP A 87 6.69 0.74 -19.11
CA ASP A 87 7.59 1.25 -20.13
C ASP A 87 9.01 1.30 -19.56
N PRO A 88 9.97 0.57 -20.13
CA PRO A 88 11.34 0.55 -19.66
C PRO A 88 12.03 1.92 -19.73
N ASN A 89 11.46 2.88 -20.46
CA ASN A 89 12.01 4.22 -20.60
C ASN A 89 11.44 5.22 -19.57
N GLU A 90 10.31 4.91 -18.93
CA GLU A 90 9.61 5.87 -18.05
C GLU A 90 10.02 5.77 -16.59
N VAL A 91 10.32 4.59 -16.06
CA VAL A 91 10.60 4.41 -14.63
C VAL A 91 11.70 3.38 -14.38
N ARG A 92 12.67 3.74 -13.56
CA ARG A 92 13.63 2.78 -13.02
C ARG A 92 13.00 2.04 -11.85
N HIS A 93 12.68 0.77 -12.04
CA HIS A 93 12.18 -0.11 -10.99
C HIS A 93 13.29 -0.96 -10.41
N PRO A 94 13.27 -1.26 -9.11
CA PRO A 94 14.19 -2.24 -8.54
C PRO A 94 13.92 -3.61 -9.16
N GLU A 95 14.98 -4.32 -9.50
CA GLU A 95 14.88 -5.70 -10.02
C GLU A 95 14.36 -6.68 -8.98
N LYS A 96 14.52 -6.34 -7.70
CA LYS A 96 14.18 -7.20 -6.56
C LYS A 96 13.45 -6.38 -5.50
N THR A 97 12.46 -7.01 -4.90
CA THR A 97 11.72 -6.50 -3.75
C THR A 97 11.83 -7.49 -2.59
N THR A 98 11.58 -7.01 -1.37
CA THR A 98 11.64 -7.86 -0.18
C THR A 98 10.36 -8.69 -0.06
N GLN A 99 10.51 -9.98 0.17
CA GLN A 99 9.43 -10.83 0.65
C GLN A 99 9.34 -10.68 2.17
N PHE A 100 8.34 -9.94 2.62
CA PHE A 100 8.05 -9.79 4.06
C PHE A 100 7.30 -11.03 4.60
N PRO A 101 7.28 -11.22 5.92
CA PRO A 101 6.43 -12.24 6.54
C PRO A 101 4.97 -12.09 6.14
N ALA A 102 4.24 -13.20 6.06
CA ALA A 102 2.80 -13.18 5.78
C ALA A 102 2.03 -12.32 6.79
N ASN A 103 0.98 -11.63 6.37
CA ASN A 103 0.23 -10.71 7.24
C ASN A 103 -0.35 -11.40 8.47
N ILE A 104 -0.71 -12.69 8.39
CA ILE A 104 -1.13 -13.45 9.56
C ILE A 104 -0.01 -13.60 10.60
N MET A 105 1.25 -13.72 10.17
CA MET A 105 2.39 -13.75 11.11
C MET A 105 2.56 -12.39 11.79
N LEU A 106 2.36 -11.30 11.04
CA LEU A 106 2.36 -9.97 11.62
C LEU A 106 1.25 -9.82 12.66
N ALA A 107 0.03 -10.23 12.36
CA ALA A 107 -1.11 -10.18 13.28
C ALA A 107 -0.87 -11.04 14.53
N SER A 108 -0.25 -12.21 14.39
CA SER A 108 0.08 -13.11 15.51
C SER A 108 1.07 -12.52 16.50
N THR A 109 1.73 -11.42 16.19
CA THR A 109 2.59 -10.70 17.13
C THR A 109 1.82 -9.88 18.15
N PHE A 110 0.56 -9.53 17.89
CA PHE A 110 -0.25 -8.60 18.67
C PHE A 110 0.45 -7.25 18.93
N ASN A 111 1.36 -6.85 18.05
CA ASN A 111 2.23 -5.69 18.23
C ASN A 111 1.93 -4.59 17.19
N ASN A 112 1.20 -3.58 17.62
CA ASN A 112 0.81 -2.43 16.80
C ASN A 112 2.00 -1.63 16.27
N GLU A 113 3.06 -1.46 17.08
CA GLU A 113 4.26 -0.73 16.64
C GLU A 113 5.01 -1.52 15.56
N LEU A 114 5.05 -2.85 15.65
CA LEU A 114 5.62 -3.68 14.60
C LEU A 114 4.79 -3.59 13.32
N ALA A 115 3.45 -3.53 13.42
CA ALA A 115 2.59 -3.33 12.26
C ALA A 115 2.86 -1.99 11.56
N LYS A 116 3.07 -0.92 12.35
CA LYS A 116 3.44 0.39 11.82
C LYS A 116 4.79 0.36 11.10
N ARG A 117 5.81 -0.22 11.71
CA ARG A 117 7.14 -0.38 11.09
C ARG A 117 7.10 -1.24 9.84
N TYR A 118 6.28 -2.28 9.84
CA TYR A 118 6.08 -3.13 8.67
C TYR A 118 5.46 -2.33 7.53
N GLY A 119 4.39 -1.57 7.81
CA GLY A 119 3.76 -0.69 6.83
C GLY A 119 4.73 0.38 6.30
N GLU A 120 5.55 0.97 7.15
CA GLU A 120 6.58 1.93 6.74
C GLU A 120 7.60 1.29 5.78
N ALA A 121 8.09 0.09 6.08
CA ALA A 121 9.06 -0.61 5.23
C ALA A 121 8.48 -0.95 3.84
N VAL A 122 7.24 -1.48 3.80
CA VAL A 122 6.55 -1.78 2.53
C VAL A 122 6.24 -0.49 1.76
N GLY A 123 5.86 0.57 2.46
CA GLY A 123 5.62 1.89 1.87
C GLY A 123 6.87 2.47 1.20
N TRP A 124 8.02 2.36 1.82
CA TRP A 124 9.29 2.77 1.21
C TRP A 124 9.63 1.96 -0.04
N GLU A 125 9.46 0.64 -0.02
CA GLU A 125 9.68 -0.18 -1.22
C GLU A 125 8.70 0.18 -2.35
N THR A 126 7.45 0.51 -2.01
CA THR A 126 6.46 1.00 -2.98
C THR A 126 6.94 2.30 -3.65
N ARG A 127 7.45 3.24 -2.86
CA ARG A 127 8.03 4.49 -3.39
C ARG A 127 9.27 4.25 -4.24
N MET A 128 10.14 3.35 -3.81
CA MET A 128 11.33 2.96 -4.59
C MET A 128 10.95 2.29 -5.93
N ALA A 129 9.82 1.59 -5.97
CA ALA A 129 9.25 1.05 -7.19
C ALA A 129 8.64 2.12 -8.12
N GLY A 130 8.66 3.39 -7.72
CA GLY A 130 8.03 4.48 -8.48
C GLY A 130 6.50 4.49 -8.40
N ALA A 131 5.91 3.68 -7.51
CA ALA A 131 4.47 3.61 -7.34
C ALA A 131 3.95 4.63 -6.31
N GLY A 132 2.74 5.13 -6.55
CA GLY A 132 2.03 6.01 -5.65
C GLY A 132 1.02 5.29 -4.77
N VAL A 133 0.54 4.12 -5.21
CA VAL A 133 -0.49 3.33 -4.53
C VAL A 133 0.00 1.89 -4.32
N LEU A 134 -0.17 1.39 -3.11
CA LEU A 134 -0.08 -0.02 -2.81
C LEU A 134 -1.49 -0.62 -2.75
N LEU A 135 -1.76 -1.66 -3.55
CA LEU A 135 -3.00 -2.44 -3.48
C LEU A 135 -2.92 -3.41 -2.27
N GLY A 136 -3.07 -2.84 -1.10
CA GLY A 136 -2.93 -3.50 0.20
C GLY A 136 -3.03 -2.50 1.37
N PRO A 137 -3.07 -3.00 2.61
CA PRO A 137 -3.05 -4.40 3.01
C PRO A 137 -4.35 -5.16 2.75
N GLY A 138 -4.26 -6.49 2.67
CA GLY A 138 -5.40 -7.38 2.71
C GLY A 138 -5.88 -7.58 4.15
N MET A 139 -7.22 -7.55 4.38
CA MET A 139 -7.77 -7.61 5.74
C MET A 139 -9.10 -8.37 5.84
N ASN A 140 -9.46 -9.16 4.83
CA ASN A 140 -10.67 -9.97 4.94
C ASN A 140 -10.59 -10.91 6.14
N ILE A 141 -11.72 -11.09 6.80
CA ILE A 141 -11.82 -11.98 7.96
C ILE A 141 -11.76 -13.45 7.50
N TYR A 142 -10.98 -14.26 8.20
CA TYR A 142 -10.91 -15.70 7.96
C TYR A 142 -12.25 -16.37 8.27
N ARG A 143 -13.07 -16.55 7.25
CA ARG A 143 -14.34 -17.25 7.40
C ARG A 143 -14.22 -18.73 7.01
N SER A 144 -13.41 -19.02 6.00
CA SER A 144 -13.13 -20.36 5.52
C SER A 144 -11.63 -20.65 5.60
N SER A 145 -11.27 -21.76 6.24
CA SER A 145 -9.88 -22.24 6.29
C SER A 145 -9.33 -22.64 4.91
N GLN A 146 -10.21 -22.92 3.95
CA GLN A 146 -9.85 -23.30 2.60
C GLN A 146 -9.68 -22.13 1.63
N CYS A 147 -9.86 -20.89 2.09
CA CYS A 147 -9.61 -19.73 1.24
C CYS A 147 -8.12 -19.64 0.92
N GLY A 148 -7.75 -19.74 -0.36
CA GLY A 148 -6.35 -19.71 -0.83
C GLY A 148 -5.63 -18.41 -0.60
N ARG A 149 -6.32 -17.35 -0.16
CA ARG A 149 -5.75 -16.03 0.13
C ARG A 149 -5.67 -15.66 1.61
N ASN A 150 -5.93 -16.60 2.50
CA ASN A 150 -5.83 -16.36 3.94
C ASN A 150 -4.44 -15.83 4.37
N PHE A 151 -3.37 -16.29 3.70
CA PHE A 151 -2.00 -15.87 4.03
C PHE A 151 -1.79 -14.34 3.96
N GLU A 152 -2.56 -13.63 3.15
CA GLU A 152 -2.42 -12.18 2.97
C GLU A 152 -3.35 -11.35 3.88
N TYR A 153 -4.14 -11.99 4.74
CA TYR A 153 -5.07 -11.35 5.66
C TYR A 153 -4.57 -11.40 7.11
N LEU A 154 -5.28 -10.76 8.01
CA LEU A 154 -4.85 -10.51 9.39
C LEU A 154 -5.52 -11.43 10.42
N GLY A 155 -6.25 -12.46 9.97
CA GLY A 155 -6.86 -13.45 10.85
C GLY A 155 -8.38 -13.38 10.88
N GLU A 156 -8.96 -14.00 11.90
CA GLU A 156 -10.43 -14.15 12.04
C GLU A 156 -11.06 -13.13 13.00
N ASP A 157 -10.24 -12.45 13.82
CA ASP A 157 -10.71 -11.48 14.79
C ASP A 157 -10.76 -10.07 14.17
N PRO A 158 -11.95 -9.48 14.00
CA PRO A 158 -12.11 -8.15 13.40
C PRO A 158 -11.48 -7.04 14.23
N TYR A 159 -11.41 -7.18 15.55
CA TYR A 159 -10.77 -6.18 16.41
C TYR A 159 -9.25 -6.18 16.25
N LEU A 160 -8.62 -7.36 16.32
CA LEU A 160 -7.19 -7.50 16.08
C LEU A 160 -6.83 -7.01 14.67
N ALA A 161 -7.57 -7.44 13.65
CA ALA A 161 -7.37 -7.00 12.28
C ALA A 161 -7.48 -5.47 12.15
N GLY A 162 -8.46 -4.84 12.82
CA GLY A 162 -8.63 -3.39 12.87
C GLY A 162 -7.42 -2.67 13.50
N CYS A 163 -6.95 -3.15 14.67
CA CYS A 163 -5.77 -2.57 15.32
C CYS A 163 -4.52 -2.68 14.45
N MET A 164 -4.30 -3.84 13.85
CA MET A 164 -3.11 -4.09 13.03
C MET A 164 -3.14 -3.29 11.74
N VAL A 165 -4.30 -3.22 11.05
CA VAL A 165 -4.41 -2.49 9.79
C VAL A 165 -4.28 -0.98 9.96
N ALA A 166 -4.87 -0.40 11.00
CA ALA A 166 -4.76 1.03 11.27
C ALA A 166 -3.29 1.45 11.43
N ASN A 167 -2.51 0.66 12.18
CA ASN A 167 -1.08 0.91 12.36
C ASN A 167 -0.27 0.64 11.09
N TYR A 168 -0.58 -0.41 10.33
CA TYR A 168 0.05 -0.70 9.04
C TYR A 168 -0.15 0.48 8.07
N VAL A 169 -1.39 0.96 7.92
CA VAL A 169 -1.73 2.09 7.05
C VAL A 169 -1.03 3.37 7.48
N THR A 170 -1.05 3.66 8.79
CA THR A 170 -0.32 4.82 9.34
C THR A 170 1.16 4.79 8.99
N GLY A 171 1.81 3.62 9.14
CA GLY A 171 3.21 3.44 8.78
C GLY A 171 3.43 3.63 7.28
N MET A 172 2.64 3.00 6.45
CA MET A 172 2.76 3.10 4.99
C MET A 172 2.53 4.52 4.48
N GLN A 173 1.48 5.19 4.94
CA GLN A 173 1.17 6.55 4.51
C GLN A 173 2.20 7.58 5.01
N SER A 174 2.95 7.28 6.08
CA SER A 174 4.06 8.13 6.52
C SER A 174 5.21 8.23 5.50
N THR A 175 5.24 7.35 4.50
CA THR A 175 6.21 7.37 3.38
C THR A 175 5.70 8.14 2.15
N GLY A 176 4.44 8.59 2.15
CA GLY A 176 3.75 9.19 1.01
C GLY A 176 3.13 8.16 0.05
N THR A 177 3.04 6.88 0.45
CA THR A 177 2.34 5.84 -0.30
C THR A 177 0.87 5.80 0.10
N MET A 178 -0.02 5.79 -0.88
CA MET A 178 -1.46 5.61 -0.63
C MET A 178 -1.78 4.13 -0.41
N ALA A 179 -2.55 3.84 0.65
CA ALA A 179 -3.09 2.52 0.93
C ALA A 179 -4.36 2.26 0.14
N CYS A 180 -4.52 1.02 -0.35
CA CYS A 180 -5.78 0.54 -0.93
C CYS A 180 -6.20 -0.73 -0.20
N LEU A 181 -7.08 -0.54 0.80
CA LEU A 181 -7.56 -1.63 1.67
C LEU A 181 -8.35 -2.66 0.87
N LYS A 182 -8.02 -3.95 1.01
CA LYS A 182 -8.62 -5.01 0.17
C LYS A 182 -8.97 -6.26 0.97
N HIS A 183 -9.90 -7.06 0.49
CA HIS A 183 -10.78 -6.86 -0.66
C HIS A 183 -12.17 -6.50 -0.16
N PHE A 184 -12.65 -5.38 -0.52
CA PHE A 184 -13.98 -4.95 -0.13
C PHE A 184 -15.04 -5.57 -1.05
N LEU A 185 -15.87 -6.51 -0.59
CA LEU A 185 -15.99 -7.02 0.77
C LEU A 185 -16.19 -8.54 0.74
N ALA A 186 -15.85 -9.23 1.85
CA ALA A 186 -16.14 -10.64 2.07
C ALA A 186 -15.52 -11.62 1.04
N ASN A 187 -14.25 -11.41 0.67
CA ASN A 187 -13.52 -12.36 -0.16
C ASN A 187 -13.06 -13.57 0.67
N ASN A 188 -13.96 -14.53 0.89
CA ASN A 188 -13.76 -15.69 1.77
C ASN A 188 -13.50 -16.99 1.00
N THR A 189 -13.51 -16.94 -0.34
CA THR A 189 -13.19 -18.06 -1.22
C THR A 189 -12.64 -17.56 -2.54
N GLU A 190 -11.70 -18.30 -3.11
CA GLU A 190 -11.19 -18.04 -4.46
C GLU A 190 -11.90 -18.87 -5.54
N TYR A 191 -12.73 -19.85 -5.11
CA TYR A 191 -13.48 -20.66 -6.04
C TYR A 191 -14.55 -19.82 -6.75
N LEU A 192 -14.45 -19.73 -8.06
CA LEU A 192 -15.34 -18.93 -8.91
C LEU A 192 -15.58 -17.50 -8.42
N ARG A 193 -14.60 -16.85 -7.78
CA ARG A 193 -14.76 -15.55 -7.11
C ARG A 193 -15.33 -14.44 -8.00
N ARG A 194 -15.19 -14.54 -9.33
CA ARG A 194 -15.76 -13.58 -10.28
C ARG A 194 -17.22 -13.87 -10.65
N LEU A 195 -17.73 -15.03 -10.24
CA LEU A 195 -19.06 -15.50 -10.57
C LEU A 195 -19.91 -15.81 -9.33
N SER A 196 -19.25 -16.06 -8.19
CA SER A 196 -19.92 -16.35 -6.92
C SER A 196 -20.44 -15.07 -6.25
N ASN A 197 -21.49 -15.23 -5.44
CA ASN A 197 -22.03 -14.19 -4.58
C ASN A 197 -21.80 -14.59 -3.11
N SER A 198 -21.16 -13.72 -2.34
CA SER A 198 -21.01 -13.90 -0.90
C SER A 198 -22.29 -13.43 -0.19
N VAL A 199 -23.16 -14.37 0.13
CA VAL A 199 -24.41 -14.08 0.86
C VAL A 199 -24.09 -13.98 2.35
N VAL A 200 -24.19 -12.77 2.90
CA VAL A 200 -23.92 -12.45 4.31
C VAL A 200 -25.06 -11.55 4.79
N ASP A 201 -25.57 -11.80 5.99
CA ASP A 201 -26.58 -10.90 6.57
C ASP A 201 -25.97 -9.54 6.97
N GLU A 202 -26.81 -8.52 7.00
CA GLU A 202 -26.39 -7.15 7.25
C GLU A 202 -25.69 -6.99 8.60
N ARG A 203 -26.17 -7.66 9.64
CA ARG A 203 -25.57 -7.60 10.97
C ARG A 203 -24.14 -8.15 10.95
N ALA A 204 -23.92 -9.31 10.31
CA ALA A 204 -22.59 -9.89 10.19
C ALA A 204 -21.67 -8.99 9.35
N ILE A 205 -22.17 -8.37 8.29
CA ILE A 205 -21.40 -7.39 7.50
C ILE A 205 -20.93 -6.26 8.43
N MET A 206 -21.84 -5.66 9.19
CA MET A 206 -21.54 -4.48 10.01
C MET A 206 -20.70 -4.81 11.25
N GLU A 207 -20.89 -5.96 11.87
CA GLU A 207 -20.22 -6.30 13.14
C GLU A 207 -18.90 -7.07 12.95
N ILE A 208 -18.74 -7.79 11.84
CA ILE A 208 -17.58 -8.68 11.61
C ILE A 208 -16.74 -8.24 10.42
N TYR A 209 -17.36 -7.99 9.26
CA TYR A 209 -16.61 -7.80 8.02
C TYR A 209 -16.16 -6.37 7.75
N THR A 210 -16.86 -5.36 8.26
CA THR A 210 -16.52 -3.95 8.02
C THR A 210 -15.66 -3.29 9.09
N PRO A 211 -15.59 -3.72 10.37
CA PRO A 211 -14.86 -2.99 11.40
C PRO A 211 -13.37 -2.77 11.08
N ALA A 212 -12.70 -3.76 10.49
CA ALA A 212 -11.29 -3.61 10.10
C ALA A 212 -11.11 -2.58 8.97
N PHE A 213 -12.03 -2.52 8.01
CA PHE A 213 -12.03 -1.49 6.96
C PHE A 213 -12.24 -0.10 7.57
N LYS A 214 -13.20 0.03 8.48
CA LYS A 214 -13.44 1.29 9.17
C LYS A 214 -12.19 1.76 9.93
N ALA A 215 -11.57 0.88 10.71
CA ALA A 215 -10.35 1.20 11.45
C ALA A 215 -9.17 1.63 10.58
N GLY A 216 -9.07 1.10 9.36
CA GLY A 216 -8.01 1.47 8.42
C GLY A 216 -8.30 2.76 7.63
N ILE A 217 -9.55 3.27 7.67
CA ILE A 217 -9.97 4.50 7.00
C ILE A 217 -9.93 5.69 7.97
N ASP A 218 -10.36 5.48 9.23
CA ASP A 218 -10.37 6.50 10.29
C ASP A 218 -8.93 6.92 10.69
#